data_4eb4dd05569c056c20629c507910c41e
#
_entry.id   4eb4dd05569c056c20629c507910c41e
#
_cell.length_a   1.000
_cell.length_b   1.000
_cell.length_c   1.000
_cell.angle_alpha   90.00
_cell.angle_beta   90.00
_cell.angle_gamma   90.00
#
_symmetry.space_group_name_H-M   'P 1'
#
loop_
_entity.id
_entity.type
_entity.pdbx_description
1 polymer ?
#
loop_
_entity_poly.entity_id
_entity_poly.type
_entity_poly.pdbx_seq_one_letter_code
_entity_poly.pdbx_strand_id
1 'polypeptide(L)'
;MKLKNILLSTALLATLSACEDMFEPAQENNRGIEEMFSDPNYASGLLGYGYAMLPYDNSSVSDVATDDAVTNDLTSNYSKMALGAWSSSNNPMEQWQARRATIQYLNTFLSIVDQVQWSATTSTNQMYIDKLRGEAYALRALNNFYLLQAHGGWTADGQLLGVPMVFEPEDKDSEFNLPRNTFSDCVNYIFEDLDKAIDLLPLDYANISSNAELPVKYQQIGAEMGGYNLVFGTYQRGRITKRIAEAFKAQVALLAASPAYRDGSGVTSEMAANYAATVLNRIGGISGIDPRGNTWYMNTDELDNMGSGEVTAEILWRGNRTNGDADWDMGITQEKNNFPPTLYGSGRINPTQNLVDAFPMANGFPITDVNSGYSANNPYANRDPRLTEYILYNESEYKGKKIITGLYADSENKTDDGLNRIGTSTRTGYYLRKLLREDCSADPSSLNTKYHFPVRIRYTEIFLAYAEAANDAWGPTGNGGNTYSAYDVIKALRARAGVGTDNGDAYLESIKNDKDKMTELIRNERRIELCFENKRFWDIRRWNLPLNETAKGVRIEQGNNGLIYTLIDVEIRNYQDYMHYGPIPYSEMLKWDNLQQNKGW
;
A
#
# COMPACT_ATOMS: atom_id res chain seq x y z
N MET A 1 15.43 16.05 83.31
CA MET A 1 15.08 16.73 82.05
C MET A 1 15.96 16.34 80.87
N LYS A 2 17.01 15.53 80.99
CA LYS A 2 17.92 15.16 79.88
C LYS A 2 17.61 13.82 79.22
N LEU A 3 16.89 12.88 79.87
CA LEU A 3 16.57 11.58 79.32
C LEU A 3 15.33 11.59 78.39
N LYS A 4 14.36 12.49 78.66
CA LYS A 4 13.16 12.64 77.79
C LYS A 4 13.46 13.27 76.42
N ASN A 5 14.47 14.11 76.32
CA ASN A 5 14.85 14.79 75.08
C ASN A 5 15.68 13.88 74.18
N ILE A 6 16.42 12.91 74.75
CA ILE A 6 17.18 11.92 73.99
C ILE A 6 16.22 10.89 73.39
N LEU A 7 15.19 10.43 74.08
CA LEU A 7 14.16 9.51 73.55
C LEU A 7 13.27 10.18 72.52
N LEU A 8 13.03 11.50 72.62
CA LEU A 8 12.27 12.18 71.55
C LEU A 8 13.09 12.42 70.29
N SER A 9 14.42 12.65 70.45
CA SER A 9 15.32 12.82 69.30
C SER A 9 15.57 11.49 68.54
N THR A 10 15.63 10.36 69.25
CA THR A 10 15.77 9.01 68.59
C THR A 10 14.48 8.55 67.98
N ALA A 11 13.30 8.88 68.47
CA ALA A 11 12.03 8.61 67.88
C ALA A 11 11.78 9.46 66.60
N LEU A 12 12.31 10.68 66.51
CA LEU A 12 12.19 11.54 65.34
C LEU A 12 13.16 11.13 64.20
N LEU A 13 14.31 10.54 64.55
CA LEU A 13 15.26 10.03 63.56
C LEU A 13 14.83 8.64 62.98
N ALA A 14 14.08 7.87 63.75
CA ALA A 14 13.54 6.58 63.27
C ALA A 14 12.31 6.73 62.34
N THR A 15 11.65 7.88 62.34
CA THR A 15 10.52 8.18 61.44
C THR A 15 10.94 8.80 60.10
N LEU A 16 12.22 9.21 59.96
CA LEU A 16 12.73 9.78 58.70
C LEU A 16 13.28 8.70 57.72
N SER A 17 13.53 7.48 58.20
CA SER A 17 13.98 6.35 57.35
C SER A 17 12.84 5.44 56.86
N ALA A 18 11.58 5.75 57.20
CA ALA A 18 10.40 4.96 56.78
C ALA A 18 9.61 5.57 55.61
N CYS A 19 10.12 6.63 54.96
CA CYS A 19 9.39 7.35 53.90
C CYS A 19 10.10 7.37 52.53
N GLU A 20 11.12 6.56 52.32
CA GLU A 20 11.70 6.43 50.97
C GLU A 20 10.76 5.70 50.02
N ASP A 21 9.97 4.73 50.47
CA ASP A 21 9.01 3.98 49.65
C ASP A 21 7.69 4.73 49.38
N MET A 22 7.40 5.86 50.01
CA MET A 22 6.12 6.57 49.89
C MET A 22 6.13 7.65 48.80
N PHE A 23 7.27 7.90 48.16
CA PHE A 23 7.41 8.85 47.04
C PHE A 23 7.83 8.17 45.72
N GLU A 24 8.00 6.86 45.70
CA GLU A 24 8.04 6.17 44.43
C GLU A 24 6.62 6.15 43.88
N PRO A 25 6.38 6.74 42.68
CA PRO A 25 5.09 6.59 42.02
C PRO A 25 4.82 5.11 41.88
N ALA A 26 3.64 4.67 42.29
CA ALA A 26 3.22 3.29 42.11
C ALA A 26 3.49 2.87 40.66
N GLN A 27 4.37 1.93 40.44
CA GLN A 27 4.75 1.42 39.13
C GLN A 27 3.62 0.58 38.46
N GLU A 28 2.38 0.82 38.90
CA GLU A 28 1.20 0.02 38.44
C GLU A 28 0.96 0.06 36.95
N ASN A 29 1.57 1.01 36.21
CA ASN A 29 1.43 1.12 34.74
C ASN A 29 2.76 1.03 33.97
N ASN A 30 3.89 0.80 34.61
CA ASN A 30 5.20 0.71 33.96
C ASN A 30 5.82 -0.67 34.22
N ARG A 31 5.30 -1.69 33.51
CA ARG A 31 5.89 -3.03 33.57
C ARG A 31 7.27 -3.02 32.94
N GLY A 32 8.27 -3.53 33.65
CA GLY A 32 9.63 -3.67 33.13
C GLY A 32 9.72 -4.74 32.04
N ILE A 33 10.79 -4.71 31.25
CA ILE A 33 11.08 -5.73 30.22
C ILE A 33 11.15 -7.14 30.83
N GLU A 34 11.62 -7.27 32.05
CA GLU A 34 11.75 -8.56 32.75
C GLU A 34 10.39 -9.24 33.02
N GLU A 35 9.33 -8.46 33.20
CA GLU A 35 7.99 -9.02 33.37
C GLU A 35 7.44 -9.66 32.06
N MET A 36 7.96 -9.24 30.91
CA MET A 36 7.58 -9.81 29.61
C MET A 36 8.03 -11.28 29.46
N PHE A 37 9.08 -11.70 30.16
CA PHE A 37 9.60 -13.06 30.05
C PHE A 37 8.62 -14.11 30.57
N SER A 38 7.82 -13.75 31.54
CA SER A 38 6.77 -14.60 32.12
C SER A 38 5.35 -14.28 31.65
N ASP A 39 5.17 -13.18 30.90
CA ASP A 39 3.87 -12.78 30.34
C ASP A 39 3.92 -12.69 28.80
N PRO A 40 3.67 -13.81 28.07
CA PRO A 40 3.67 -13.85 26.62
C PRO A 40 2.68 -12.86 25.98
N ASN A 41 1.56 -12.53 26.65
CA ASN A 41 0.60 -11.57 26.13
C ASN A 41 1.16 -10.15 26.12
N TYR A 42 1.89 -9.79 27.17
CA TYR A 42 2.57 -8.49 27.22
C TYR A 42 3.67 -8.40 26.18
N ALA A 43 4.54 -9.41 26.06
CA ALA A 43 5.58 -9.48 25.04
C ALA A 43 5.00 -9.41 23.62
N SER A 44 3.89 -10.13 23.35
CA SER A 44 3.24 -10.12 22.04
C SER A 44 2.61 -8.78 21.69
N GLY A 45 2.33 -7.92 22.67
CA GLY A 45 1.85 -6.55 22.47
C GLY A 45 2.84 -5.69 21.67
N LEU A 46 4.15 -5.88 21.85
CA LEU A 46 5.18 -5.19 21.07
C LEU A 46 5.11 -5.57 19.57
N LEU A 47 4.95 -6.85 19.27
CA LEU A 47 4.75 -7.33 17.90
C LEU A 47 3.40 -6.86 17.35
N GLY A 48 2.35 -6.87 18.18
CA GLY A 48 1.01 -6.37 17.84
C GLY A 48 1.02 -4.92 17.39
N TYR A 49 1.84 -4.08 18.03
CA TYR A 49 2.05 -2.70 17.61
C TYR A 49 2.58 -2.61 16.17
N GLY A 50 3.50 -3.51 15.78
CA GLY A 50 3.99 -3.59 14.40
C GLY A 50 2.89 -3.81 13.37
N TYR A 51 1.88 -4.64 13.69
CA TYR A 51 0.70 -4.83 12.83
C TYR A 51 -0.27 -3.65 12.85
N ALA A 52 -0.49 -3.05 14.03
CA ALA A 52 -1.41 -1.92 14.19
C ALA A 52 -0.95 -0.67 13.44
N MET A 53 0.37 -0.48 13.34
CA MET A 53 0.99 0.70 12.71
C MET A 53 1.37 0.47 11.25
N LEU A 54 0.81 -0.55 10.59
CA LEU A 54 1.05 -0.77 9.16
C LEU A 54 0.57 0.43 8.33
N PRO A 55 1.37 0.94 7.39
CA PRO A 55 1.07 2.16 6.63
C PRO A 55 0.14 1.90 5.45
N TYR A 56 -0.94 1.18 5.68
CA TYR A 56 -1.97 0.91 4.68
C TYR A 56 -3.23 1.69 5.03
N ASP A 57 -3.62 2.58 4.12
CA ASP A 57 -4.85 3.33 4.21
C ASP A 57 -5.90 2.72 3.28
N ASN A 58 -7.15 2.72 3.71
CA ASN A 58 -8.30 2.28 2.92
C ASN A 58 -8.78 3.34 1.94
N SER A 59 -8.30 4.58 2.05
CA SER A 59 -8.65 5.67 1.18
C SER A 59 -7.60 5.89 0.08
N SER A 60 -8.03 6.16 -1.15
CA SER A 60 -7.14 6.42 -2.29
C SER A 60 -6.67 7.87 -2.33
N VAL A 61 -6.16 8.38 -1.21
CA VAL A 61 -5.92 9.82 -1.02
C VAL A 61 -4.72 10.35 -1.78
N SER A 62 -3.65 9.56 -1.94
CA SER A 62 -2.44 10.02 -2.63
C SER A 62 -2.63 10.18 -4.15
N ASP A 63 -3.62 9.50 -4.72
CA ASP A 63 -3.94 9.64 -6.15
C ASP A 63 -4.38 11.07 -6.51
N VAL A 64 -5.00 11.82 -5.57
CA VAL A 64 -5.38 13.22 -5.79
C VAL A 64 -4.19 14.19 -5.85
N ALA A 65 -2.99 13.69 -5.54
CA ALA A 65 -1.73 14.42 -5.70
C ALA A 65 -0.98 14.06 -6.99
N THR A 66 -1.65 13.39 -7.94
CA THR A 66 -1.07 12.90 -9.21
C THR A 66 -1.84 13.42 -10.41
N ASP A 67 -1.46 12.96 -11.60
CA ASP A 67 -2.18 13.21 -12.85
C ASP A 67 -3.47 12.36 -12.99
N ASP A 68 -3.75 11.43 -12.08
CA ASP A 68 -4.90 10.51 -12.17
C ASP A 68 -6.17 11.04 -11.52
N ALA A 69 -6.07 11.87 -10.49
CA ALA A 69 -7.25 12.40 -9.81
C ALA A 69 -7.03 13.80 -9.22
N VAL A 70 -8.16 14.49 -8.98
CA VAL A 70 -8.26 15.64 -8.10
C VAL A 70 -9.33 15.40 -7.05
N THR A 71 -9.47 16.28 -6.07
CA THR A 71 -10.54 16.22 -5.07
C THR A 71 -11.37 17.50 -5.05
N ASN A 72 -12.65 17.38 -4.69
CA ASN A 72 -13.48 18.52 -4.37
C ASN A 72 -13.32 18.96 -2.90
N ASP A 73 -12.54 18.23 -2.09
CA ASP A 73 -12.16 18.64 -0.74
C ASP A 73 -10.93 19.57 -0.78
N LEU A 74 -11.18 20.86 -0.79
CA LEU A 74 -10.14 21.89 -0.81
C LEU A 74 -9.30 21.94 0.48
N THR A 75 -9.70 21.21 1.52
CA THR A 75 -8.93 21.10 2.77
C THR A 75 -7.89 19.98 2.74
N SER A 76 -7.96 19.08 1.75
CA SER A 76 -7.06 17.94 1.58
C SER A 76 -5.59 18.35 1.56
N ASN A 77 -4.79 17.76 2.46
CA ASN A 77 -3.35 17.99 2.52
C ASN A 77 -2.63 17.47 1.26
N TYR A 78 -3.12 16.39 0.67
CA TYR A 78 -2.58 15.84 -0.58
C TYR A 78 -2.83 16.77 -1.77
N SER A 79 -4.01 17.39 -1.86
CA SER A 79 -4.28 18.40 -2.87
C SER A 79 -3.40 19.64 -2.66
N LYS A 80 -3.29 20.15 -1.43
CA LYS A 80 -2.40 21.27 -1.10
C LYS A 80 -0.94 20.98 -1.44
N MET A 81 -0.47 19.75 -1.17
CA MET A 81 0.86 19.28 -1.56
C MET A 81 1.08 19.40 -3.06
N ALA A 82 0.14 18.92 -3.86
CA ALA A 82 0.19 18.97 -5.33
C ALA A 82 0.15 20.39 -5.88
N LEU A 83 -0.43 21.33 -5.14
CA LEU A 83 -0.54 22.75 -5.48
C LEU A 83 0.62 23.61 -4.96
N GLY A 84 1.69 23.00 -4.43
CA GLY A 84 2.92 23.68 -4.05
C GLY A 84 3.13 23.89 -2.55
N ALA A 85 2.27 23.33 -1.69
CA ALA A 85 2.44 23.42 -0.24
C ALA A 85 3.34 22.30 0.34
N TRP A 86 3.97 21.47 -0.48
CA TRP A 86 4.86 20.43 0.00
C TRP A 86 6.21 20.99 0.46
N SER A 87 6.56 20.70 1.71
CA SER A 87 7.83 21.11 2.30
C SER A 87 8.29 20.09 3.35
N SER A 88 9.52 20.20 3.82
CA SER A 88 10.08 19.33 4.88
C SER A 88 9.36 19.48 6.23
N SER A 89 8.62 20.58 6.45
CA SER A 89 7.78 20.80 7.64
C SER A 89 6.28 20.54 7.40
N ASN A 90 5.86 20.34 6.14
CA ASN A 90 4.48 20.03 5.75
C ASN A 90 4.48 18.93 4.70
N ASN A 91 4.61 17.68 5.14
CA ASN A 91 4.73 16.51 4.28
C ASN A 91 3.64 15.49 4.57
N PRO A 92 2.55 15.42 3.78
CA PRO A 92 1.51 14.41 3.95
C PRO A 92 2.00 12.96 3.73
N MET A 93 3.15 12.78 3.08
CA MET A 93 3.78 11.48 2.81
C MET A 93 4.82 11.10 3.88
N GLU A 94 4.91 11.85 4.99
CA GLU A 94 5.88 11.62 6.06
C GLU A 94 5.66 10.25 6.72
N GLN A 95 6.75 9.52 6.93
CA GLN A 95 6.77 8.20 7.57
C GLN A 95 7.75 8.12 8.75
N TRP A 96 8.53 9.18 9.02
CA TRP A 96 9.68 9.13 9.91
C TRP A 96 9.31 8.72 11.33
N GLN A 97 8.46 9.48 11.99
CA GLN A 97 8.13 9.22 13.41
C GLN A 97 7.43 7.88 13.60
N ALA A 98 6.41 7.61 12.79
CA ALA A 98 5.61 6.39 12.94
C ALA A 98 6.44 5.11 12.67
N ARG A 99 7.29 5.15 11.64
CA ARG A 99 8.14 3.98 11.31
C ARG A 99 9.26 3.79 12.33
N ARG A 100 9.93 4.88 12.73
CA ARG A 100 10.99 4.80 13.76
C ARG A 100 10.47 4.26 15.09
N ALA A 101 9.32 4.75 15.57
CA ALA A 101 8.68 4.22 16.78
C ALA A 101 8.34 2.73 16.63
N THR A 102 7.78 2.32 15.46
CA THR A 102 7.45 0.90 15.23
C THR A 102 8.70 0.01 15.20
N ILE A 103 9.78 0.47 14.55
CA ILE A 103 11.06 -0.24 14.50
C ILE A 103 11.62 -0.43 15.92
N GLN A 104 11.52 0.59 16.79
CA GLN A 104 11.94 0.49 18.18
C GLN A 104 11.18 -0.61 18.94
N TYR A 105 9.85 -0.69 18.82
CA TYR A 105 9.07 -1.78 19.42
C TYR A 105 9.47 -3.16 18.87
N LEU A 106 9.74 -3.25 17.58
CA LEU A 106 10.15 -4.50 16.96
C LEU A 106 11.58 -4.90 17.37
N ASN A 107 12.51 -3.95 17.50
CA ASN A 107 13.85 -4.22 18.03
C ASN A 107 13.78 -4.73 19.47
N THR A 108 12.97 -4.07 20.33
CA THR A 108 12.73 -4.53 21.70
C THR A 108 12.15 -5.94 21.71
N PHE A 109 11.17 -6.23 20.83
CA PHE A 109 10.61 -7.58 20.72
C PHE A 109 11.68 -8.61 20.31
N LEU A 110 12.48 -8.31 19.29
CA LEU A 110 13.54 -9.21 18.80
C LEU A 110 14.61 -9.47 19.85
N SER A 111 14.90 -8.52 20.75
CA SER A 111 15.88 -8.71 21.82
C SER A 111 15.40 -9.63 22.95
N ILE A 112 14.09 -9.82 23.11
CA ILE A 112 13.51 -10.62 24.20
C ILE A 112 12.84 -11.91 23.76
N VAL A 113 12.51 -12.09 22.48
CA VAL A 113 11.66 -13.19 21.99
C VAL A 113 12.11 -14.58 22.41
N ASP A 114 13.43 -14.80 22.57
CA ASP A 114 14.04 -16.07 23.01
C ASP A 114 13.88 -16.32 24.50
N GLN A 115 13.71 -15.27 25.28
CA GLN A 115 13.65 -15.33 26.74
C GLN A 115 12.21 -15.53 27.23
N VAL A 116 11.22 -15.27 26.37
CA VAL A 116 9.81 -15.40 26.71
C VAL A 116 9.38 -16.87 26.66
N GLN A 117 8.70 -17.30 27.71
CA GLN A 117 8.12 -18.65 27.76
C GLN A 117 6.75 -18.68 27.06
N TRP A 118 6.76 -18.87 25.74
CA TRP A 118 5.56 -18.91 24.91
C TRP A 118 4.70 -20.15 25.12
N SER A 119 5.31 -21.26 25.53
CA SER A 119 4.64 -22.55 25.78
C SER A 119 5.39 -23.36 26.83
N ALA A 120 4.67 -24.19 27.58
CA ALA A 120 5.27 -25.15 28.51
C ALA A 120 5.99 -26.30 27.78
N THR A 121 5.59 -26.64 26.55
CA THR A 121 6.22 -27.69 25.73
C THR A 121 7.36 -27.07 24.93
N THR A 122 8.59 -27.60 25.13
CA THR A 122 9.80 -27.04 24.51
C THR A 122 9.72 -26.92 22.98
N SER A 123 9.23 -27.94 22.29
CA SER A 123 9.09 -27.91 20.83
C SER A 123 8.05 -26.89 20.35
N THR A 124 6.93 -26.75 21.07
CA THR A 124 5.92 -25.75 20.78
C THR A 124 6.45 -24.34 21.08
N ASN A 125 7.23 -24.19 22.17
CA ASN A 125 7.89 -22.92 22.49
C ASN A 125 8.84 -22.48 21.38
N GLN A 126 9.67 -23.40 20.86
CA GLN A 126 10.57 -23.10 19.74
C GLN A 126 9.79 -22.69 18.46
N MET A 127 8.67 -23.36 18.17
CA MET A 127 7.83 -23.01 17.04
C MET A 127 7.23 -21.59 17.17
N TYR A 128 6.83 -21.20 18.40
CA TYR A 128 6.39 -19.81 18.66
C TYR A 128 7.53 -18.82 18.46
N ILE A 129 8.73 -19.11 18.98
CA ILE A 129 9.91 -18.24 18.78
C ILE A 129 10.18 -18.04 17.29
N ASP A 130 10.25 -19.11 16.50
CA ASP A 130 10.49 -19.05 15.06
C ASP A 130 9.45 -18.18 14.36
N LYS A 131 8.16 -18.45 14.61
CA LYS A 131 7.05 -17.73 14.00
C LYS A 131 7.08 -16.23 14.33
N LEU A 132 7.12 -15.91 15.63
CA LEU A 132 7.00 -14.53 16.09
C LEU A 132 8.24 -13.70 15.72
N ARG A 133 9.43 -14.33 15.73
CA ARG A 133 10.67 -13.74 15.23
C ARG A 133 10.59 -13.47 13.72
N GLY A 134 10.09 -14.44 12.94
CA GLY A 134 9.91 -14.27 11.49
C GLY A 134 8.94 -13.13 11.16
N GLU A 135 7.82 -13.03 11.89
CA GLU A 135 6.88 -11.92 11.76
C GLU A 135 7.54 -10.56 12.10
N ALA A 136 8.34 -10.51 13.18
CA ALA A 136 9.03 -9.29 13.61
C ALA A 136 10.06 -8.82 12.57
N TYR A 137 10.85 -9.73 12.00
CA TYR A 137 11.78 -9.39 10.91
C TYR A 137 11.04 -8.85 9.69
N ALA A 138 9.97 -9.50 9.23
CA ALA A 138 9.20 -9.03 8.09
C ALA A 138 8.55 -7.65 8.36
N LEU A 139 8.00 -7.42 9.55
CA LEU A 139 7.43 -6.13 9.95
C LEU A 139 8.50 -5.04 10.03
N ARG A 140 9.71 -5.35 10.55
CA ARG A 140 10.83 -4.39 10.60
C ARG A 140 11.31 -4.04 9.19
N ALA A 141 11.47 -5.02 8.33
CA ALA A 141 11.79 -4.81 6.92
C ALA A 141 10.78 -3.89 6.22
N LEU A 142 9.49 -4.15 6.44
CA LEU A 142 8.40 -3.36 5.87
C LEU A 142 8.45 -1.90 6.36
N ASN A 143 8.63 -1.68 7.67
CA ASN A 143 8.73 -0.33 8.21
C ASN A 143 9.97 0.43 7.68
N ASN A 144 11.11 -0.25 7.56
CA ASN A 144 12.30 0.32 6.92
C ASN A 144 12.09 0.61 5.44
N PHE A 145 11.36 -0.24 4.70
CA PHE A 145 11.02 0.01 3.30
C PHE A 145 10.18 1.28 3.12
N TYR A 146 9.12 1.47 3.91
CA TYR A 146 8.30 2.68 3.82
C TYR A 146 9.06 3.94 4.24
N LEU A 147 9.94 3.80 5.23
CA LEU A 147 10.83 4.89 5.63
C LEU A 147 11.79 5.26 4.49
N LEU A 148 12.40 4.24 3.86
CA LEU A 148 13.30 4.40 2.71
C LEU A 148 12.59 5.01 1.50
N GLN A 149 11.39 4.52 1.16
CA GLN A 149 10.59 5.02 0.03
C GLN A 149 10.20 6.50 0.22
N ALA A 150 9.84 6.89 1.45
CA ALA A 150 9.38 8.25 1.73
C ALA A 150 10.52 9.27 1.84
N HIS A 151 11.71 8.85 2.27
CA HIS A 151 12.78 9.78 2.67
C HIS A 151 14.14 9.51 2.02
N GLY A 152 14.35 8.36 1.36
CA GLY A 152 15.55 8.07 0.60
C GLY A 152 15.67 8.94 -0.65
N GLY A 153 16.89 9.36 -1.00
CA GLY A 153 17.10 10.17 -2.21
C GLY A 153 18.52 10.69 -2.37
N TRP A 154 18.75 11.40 -3.46
CA TRP A 154 20.02 11.99 -3.82
C TRP A 154 20.28 13.26 -3.01
N THR A 155 21.46 13.37 -2.45
CA THR A 155 21.95 14.57 -1.75
C THR A 155 22.55 15.60 -2.74
N ALA A 156 22.84 16.80 -2.23
CA ALA A 156 23.41 17.85 -3.07
C ALA A 156 24.82 17.53 -3.59
N ASP A 157 25.58 16.68 -2.87
CA ASP A 157 26.92 16.20 -3.25
C ASP A 157 26.87 14.92 -4.12
N GLY A 158 25.68 14.50 -4.55
CA GLY A 158 25.50 13.39 -5.50
C GLY A 158 25.57 11.99 -4.90
N GLN A 159 25.38 11.85 -3.59
CA GLN A 159 25.25 10.54 -2.94
C GLN A 159 23.78 10.10 -2.91
N LEU A 160 23.51 8.84 -3.21
CA LEU A 160 22.19 8.25 -3.00
C LEU A 160 22.14 7.68 -1.58
N LEU A 161 21.45 8.40 -0.68
CA LEU A 161 21.31 8.01 0.72
C LEU A 161 19.90 7.50 1.03
N GLY A 162 19.85 6.51 1.92
CA GLY A 162 18.62 6.01 2.52
C GLY A 162 18.27 6.77 3.80
N VAL A 163 18.15 6.04 4.89
CA VAL A 163 17.81 6.54 6.24
C VAL A 163 18.76 5.92 7.27
N PRO A 164 18.88 6.47 8.48
CA PRO A 164 19.60 5.77 9.55
C PRO A 164 18.92 4.44 9.89
N MET A 165 19.66 3.34 9.81
CA MET A 165 19.19 2.00 10.11
C MET A 165 19.53 1.64 11.56
N VAL A 166 18.54 1.21 12.35
CA VAL A 166 18.68 0.85 13.76
C VAL A 166 18.12 -0.55 13.99
N PHE A 167 18.91 -1.44 14.60
CA PHE A 167 18.59 -2.86 14.77
C PHE A 167 18.50 -3.30 16.23
N GLU A 168 18.98 -2.45 17.16
CA GLU A 168 18.94 -2.70 18.59
C GLU A 168 17.94 -1.77 19.25
N PRO A 169 17.39 -2.15 20.41
CA PRO A 169 16.60 -1.24 21.23
C PRO A 169 17.40 0.02 21.59
N GLU A 170 16.82 1.18 21.38
CA GLU A 170 17.41 2.45 21.80
C GLU A 170 16.97 2.81 23.23
N ASP A 171 17.88 3.29 24.04
CA ASP A 171 17.65 3.79 25.39
C ASP A 171 18.26 5.20 25.56
N LYS A 172 18.22 5.75 26.79
CA LYS A 172 18.74 7.09 27.08
C LYS A 172 20.24 7.28 26.82
N ASP A 173 21.00 6.19 26.74
CA ASP A 173 22.45 6.20 26.53
C ASP A 173 22.83 5.90 25.08
N SER A 174 21.84 5.67 24.20
CA SER A 174 22.04 5.38 22.78
C SER A 174 22.48 6.61 21.99
N GLU A 175 23.27 6.38 20.93
CA GLU A 175 23.64 7.43 19.97
C GLU A 175 22.47 7.69 19.02
N PHE A 176 21.88 8.87 19.08
CA PHE A 176 20.74 9.28 18.26
C PHE A 176 21.14 10.11 17.04
N ASN A 177 22.33 10.72 17.05
CA ASN A 177 22.83 11.56 15.96
C ASN A 177 23.49 10.72 14.86
N LEU A 178 22.77 9.73 14.36
CA LEU A 178 23.27 8.80 13.33
C LEU A 178 23.23 9.44 11.94
N PRO A 179 24.28 9.24 11.11
CA PRO A 179 24.21 9.59 9.69
C PRO A 179 23.24 8.66 8.95
N ARG A 180 22.80 9.11 7.80
CA ARG A 180 22.04 8.26 6.87
C ARG A 180 22.95 7.16 6.30
N ASN A 181 22.44 5.94 6.25
CA ASN A 181 23.09 4.87 5.51
C ASN A 181 22.97 5.13 4.00
N THR A 182 23.81 4.48 3.19
CA THR A 182 23.60 4.48 1.74
C THR A 182 22.26 3.80 1.41
N PHE A 183 21.65 4.16 0.29
CA PHE A 183 20.41 3.52 -0.15
C PHE A 183 20.62 2.01 -0.36
N SER A 184 21.78 1.64 -0.91
CA SER A 184 22.16 0.24 -1.11
C SER A 184 22.25 -0.53 0.21
N ASP A 185 22.88 0.04 1.24
CA ASP A 185 22.94 -0.62 2.56
C ASP A 185 21.54 -0.81 3.15
N CYS A 186 20.67 0.22 3.05
CA CYS A 186 19.29 0.10 3.52
C CYS A 186 18.54 -1.03 2.81
N VAL A 187 18.68 -1.15 1.48
CA VAL A 187 18.06 -2.24 0.71
C VAL A 187 18.61 -3.60 1.12
N ASN A 188 19.93 -3.73 1.32
CA ASN A 188 20.55 -4.97 1.77
C ASN A 188 20.04 -5.40 3.15
N TYR A 189 19.96 -4.49 4.11
CA TYR A 189 19.41 -4.78 5.44
C TYR A 189 17.92 -5.18 5.40
N ILE A 190 17.13 -4.53 4.53
CA ILE A 190 15.73 -4.92 4.31
C ILE A 190 15.65 -6.34 3.75
N PHE A 191 16.51 -6.69 2.79
CA PHE A 191 16.58 -8.04 2.23
C PHE A 191 17.01 -9.08 3.26
N GLU A 192 18.00 -8.77 4.10
CA GLU A 192 18.44 -9.68 5.18
C GLU A 192 17.30 -10.00 6.16
N ASP A 193 16.53 -9.00 6.58
CA ASP A 193 15.39 -9.22 7.46
C ASP A 193 14.28 -10.02 6.75
N LEU A 194 14.01 -9.76 5.46
CA LEU A 194 13.05 -10.55 4.68
C LEU A 194 13.52 -11.99 4.49
N ASP A 195 14.82 -12.23 4.27
CA ASP A 195 15.36 -13.59 4.14
C ASP A 195 15.23 -14.37 5.44
N LYS A 196 15.54 -13.76 6.60
CA LYS A 196 15.28 -14.36 7.92
C LYS A 196 13.80 -14.69 8.11
N ALA A 197 12.90 -13.81 7.69
CA ALA A 197 11.46 -14.05 7.76
C ALA A 197 11.03 -15.22 6.84
N ILE A 198 11.55 -15.28 5.62
CA ILE A 198 11.29 -16.33 4.62
C ILE A 198 11.72 -17.71 5.14
N ASP A 199 12.82 -17.80 5.89
CA ASP A 199 13.33 -19.05 6.44
C ASP A 199 12.52 -19.53 7.65
N LEU A 200 11.99 -18.61 8.44
CA LEU A 200 11.28 -18.92 9.69
C LEU A 200 9.79 -19.18 9.48
N LEU A 201 9.14 -18.42 8.57
CA LEU A 201 7.69 -18.42 8.39
C LEU A 201 7.21 -19.58 7.50
N PRO A 202 5.97 -20.08 7.74
CA PRO A 202 5.32 -21.03 6.84
C PRO A 202 4.95 -20.34 5.52
N LEU A 203 4.81 -21.12 4.44
CA LEU A 203 4.33 -20.61 3.18
C LEU A 203 2.93 -19.99 3.33
N ASP A 204 2.04 -20.71 3.99
CA ASP A 204 0.69 -20.30 4.35
C ASP A 204 0.34 -20.89 5.73
N TYR A 205 -0.54 -20.25 6.48
CA TYR A 205 -1.07 -20.79 7.73
C TYR A 205 -2.16 -21.81 7.43
N ALA A 206 -1.86 -23.08 7.71
CA ALA A 206 -2.74 -24.22 7.45
C ALA A 206 -2.57 -25.32 8.48
N ASN A 207 -3.66 -26.03 8.81
CA ASN A 207 -3.58 -27.20 9.65
C ASN A 207 -2.98 -28.37 8.86
N ILE A 208 -2.12 -29.14 9.52
CA ILE A 208 -1.67 -30.46 9.06
C ILE A 208 -2.56 -31.55 9.70
N SER A 209 -2.61 -32.72 9.06
CA SER A 209 -3.48 -33.83 9.48
C SER A 209 -2.70 -34.94 10.20
N SER A 210 -1.39 -34.92 10.14
CA SER A 210 -0.52 -35.92 10.78
C SER A 210 0.89 -35.38 11.09
N ASN A 211 1.61 -36.05 12.01
CA ASN A 211 2.99 -35.71 12.31
C ASN A 211 3.95 -35.93 11.11
N ALA A 212 3.56 -36.72 10.11
CA ALA A 212 4.37 -36.94 8.92
C ALA A 212 4.44 -35.69 8.02
N GLU A 213 3.48 -34.77 8.14
CA GLU A 213 3.43 -33.50 7.39
C GLU A 213 4.23 -32.37 8.07
N LEU A 214 4.76 -32.59 9.27
CA LEU A 214 5.59 -31.61 9.96
C LEU A 214 6.84 -31.26 9.12
N PRO A 215 7.23 -29.99 9.04
CA PRO A 215 8.54 -29.61 8.51
C PRO A 215 9.68 -30.35 9.25
N VAL A 216 10.69 -30.78 8.49
CA VAL A 216 11.82 -31.60 9.03
C VAL A 216 12.45 -30.97 10.27
N LYS A 217 12.65 -29.65 10.28
CA LYS A 217 13.20 -28.91 11.42
C LYS A 217 12.42 -29.11 12.72
N TYR A 218 11.10 -29.26 12.61
CA TYR A 218 10.23 -29.46 13.77
C TYR A 218 10.08 -30.94 14.17
N GLN A 219 10.16 -31.86 13.20
CA GLN A 219 10.28 -33.29 13.51
C GLN A 219 11.52 -33.58 14.36
N GLN A 220 12.66 -32.92 14.03
CA GLN A 220 13.96 -33.12 14.75
C GLN A 220 13.92 -32.68 16.22
N ILE A 221 13.06 -31.75 16.57
CA ILE A 221 12.88 -31.29 17.97
C ILE A 221 11.70 -31.98 18.68
N GLY A 222 11.12 -33.01 18.08
CA GLY A 222 10.02 -33.79 18.67
C GLY A 222 8.70 -32.99 18.73
N ALA A 223 8.44 -32.11 17.77
CA ALA A 223 7.16 -31.44 17.69
C ALA A 223 6.04 -32.40 17.28
N GLU A 224 4.82 -32.08 17.70
CA GLU A 224 3.62 -32.83 17.38
C GLU A 224 2.64 -31.98 16.58
N MET A 225 1.78 -32.64 15.80
CA MET A 225 0.73 -32.01 14.98
C MET A 225 -0.11 -30.99 15.77
N GLY A 226 -0.51 -31.31 17.01
CA GLY A 226 -1.31 -30.41 17.83
C GLY A 226 -0.58 -29.09 18.14
N GLY A 227 0.70 -29.16 18.51
CA GLY A 227 1.54 -27.99 18.74
C GLY A 227 1.76 -27.18 17.45
N TYR A 228 2.00 -27.87 16.33
CA TYR A 228 2.14 -27.20 15.03
C TYR A 228 0.86 -26.45 14.61
N ASN A 229 -0.28 -27.11 14.69
CA ASN A 229 -1.56 -26.51 14.33
C ASN A 229 -1.94 -25.33 15.25
N LEU A 230 -1.50 -25.34 16.52
CA LEU A 230 -1.66 -24.21 17.42
C LEU A 230 -0.86 -22.98 16.95
N VAL A 231 0.39 -23.21 16.49
CA VAL A 231 1.32 -22.13 16.12
C VAL A 231 1.18 -21.68 14.67
N PHE A 232 0.99 -22.61 13.74
CA PHE A 232 1.00 -22.38 12.30
C PHE A 232 -0.33 -22.75 11.60
N GLY A 233 -1.35 -23.10 12.36
CA GLY A 233 -2.64 -23.50 11.81
C GLY A 233 -3.47 -22.35 11.26
N THR A 234 -4.66 -22.70 10.73
CA THR A 234 -5.59 -21.80 10.06
C THR A 234 -6.06 -20.62 10.92
N TYR A 235 -6.04 -20.76 12.23
CA TYR A 235 -6.39 -19.69 13.17
C TYR A 235 -5.43 -18.48 13.10
N GLN A 236 -4.22 -18.67 12.57
CA GLN A 236 -3.19 -17.63 12.43
C GLN A 236 -3.27 -16.88 11.08
N ARG A 237 -4.22 -17.20 10.22
CA ARG A 237 -4.41 -16.52 8.93
C ARG A 237 -4.55 -15.01 9.11
N GLY A 238 -4.10 -14.25 8.11
CA GLY A 238 -4.04 -12.78 8.13
C GLY A 238 -2.72 -12.21 8.63
N ARG A 239 -1.89 -13.01 9.32
CA ARG A 239 -0.53 -12.65 9.69
C ARG A 239 0.44 -12.81 8.52
N ILE A 240 1.63 -12.21 8.62
CA ILE A 240 2.67 -12.32 7.59
C ILE A 240 3.11 -13.77 7.44
N THR A 241 3.22 -14.21 6.19
CA THR A 241 3.68 -15.53 5.78
C THR A 241 4.95 -15.40 4.94
N LYS A 242 5.63 -16.52 4.66
CA LYS A 242 6.74 -16.59 3.71
C LYS A 242 6.37 -15.95 2.35
N ARG A 243 5.19 -16.28 1.82
CA ARG A 243 4.68 -15.74 0.55
C ARG A 243 4.56 -14.21 0.57
N ILE A 244 4.11 -13.64 1.69
CA ILE A 244 4.00 -12.20 1.88
C ILE A 244 5.39 -11.56 1.94
N ALA A 245 6.34 -12.16 2.66
CA ALA A 245 7.73 -11.67 2.74
C ALA A 245 8.43 -11.72 1.36
N GLU A 246 8.21 -12.77 0.56
CA GLU A 246 8.68 -12.86 -0.83
C GLU A 246 8.09 -11.75 -1.71
N ALA A 247 6.81 -11.45 -1.57
CA ALA A 247 6.16 -10.37 -2.32
C ALA A 247 6.71 -8.99 -1.93
N PHE A 248 6.99 -8.75 -0.65
CA PHE A 248 7.69 -7.54 -0.20
C PHE A 248 9.08 -7.43 -0.82
N LYS A 249 9.84 -8.52 -0.84
CA LYS A 249 11.17 -8.53 -1.45
C LYS A 249 11.12 -8.11 -2.92
N ALA A 250 10.10 -8.57 -3.66
CA ALA A 250 9.87 -8.14 -5.04
C ALA A 250 9.53 -6.64 -5.15
N GLN A 251 8.70 -6.09 -4.24
CA GLN A 251 8.35 -4.67 -4.24
C GLN A 251 9.57 -3.78 -3.91
N VAL A 252 10.38 -4.16 -2.92
CA VAL A 252 11.63 -3.46 -2.57
C VAL A 252 12.60 -3.47 -3.75
N ALA A 253 12.78 -4.63 -4.39
CA ALA A 253 13.67 -4.76 -5.54
C ALA A 253 13.18 -3.94 -6.74
N LEU A 254 11.87 -3.90 -7.00
CA LEU A 254 11.31 -3.07 -8.07
C LEU A 254 11.58 -1.58 -7.84
N LEU A 255 11.40 -1.09 -6.60
CA LEU A 255 11.73 0.30 -6.25
C LEU A 255 13.22 0.57 -6.50
N ALA A 256 14.09 -0.27 -5.97
CA ALA A 256 15.54 -0.11 -6.04
C ALA A 256 16.09 -0.21 -7.47
N ALA A 257 15.52 -1.06 -8.33
CA ALA A 257 15.88 -1.20 -9.74
C ALA A 257 15.30 -0.11 -10.64
N SER A 258 14.39 0.74 -10.13
CA SER A 258 13.72 1.77 -10.92
C SER A 258 14.66 2.93 -11.29
N PRO A 259 14.38 3.67 -12.37
CA PRO A 259 15.24 4.75 -12.89
C PRO A 259 15.72 5.77 -11.85
N ALA A 260 14.90 6.09 -10.84
CA ALA A 260 15.26 7.05 -9.80
C ALA A 260 16.38 6.58 -8.87
N TYR A 261 16.57 5.25 -8.71
CA TYR A 261 17.45 4.67 -7.70
C TYR A 261 18.51 3.70 -8.23
N ARG A 262 18.34 3.18 -9.45
CA ARG A 262 19.18 2.09 -10.01
C ARG A 262 20.68 2.36 -9.96
N ASP A 263 21.10 3.61 -10.17
CA ASP A 263 22.52 3.98 -10.29
C ASP A 263 23.28 3.96 -8.95
N GLY A 264 22.57 3.74 -7.82
CA GLY A 264 23.19 3.68 -6.49
C GLY A 264 22.58 2.65 -5.55
N SER A 265 21.61 1.84 -6.02
CA SER A 265 20.90 0.87 -5.17
C SER A 265 21.60 -0.49 -5.09
N GLY A 266 22.41 -0.85 -6.07
CA GLY A 266 23.00 -2.20 -6.17
C GLY A 266 22.02 -3.28 -6.62
N VAL A 267 20.77 -2.95 -6.97
CA VAL A 267 19.74 -3.91 -7.40
C VAL A 267 19.48 -3.79 -8.90
N THR A 268 19.50 -4.92 -9.59
CA THR A 268 19.23 -4.99 -11.02
C THR A 268 17.77 -5.32 -11.33
N SER A 269 17.32 -4.97 -12.53
CA SER A 269 15.99 -5.37 -13.00
C SER A 269 15.83 -6.90 -13.10
N GLU A 270 16.91 -7.63 -13.38
CA GLU A 270 16.92 -9.10 -13.34
C GLU A 270 16.62 -9.63 -11.93
N MET A 271 17.23 -9.07 -10.88
CA MET A 271 16.94 -9.44 -9.49
C MET A 271 15.47 -9.19 -9.17
N ALA A 272 14.94 -8.03 -9.53
CA ALA A 272 13.54 -7.67 -9.29
C ALA A 272 12.56 -8.62 -10.02
N ALA A 273 12.85 -8.96 -11.28
CA ALA A 273 12.06 -9.92 -12.04
C ALA A 273 12.08 -11.31 -11.41
N ASN A 274 13.24 -11.80 -10.96
CA ASN A 274 13.37 -13.12 -10.35
C ASN A 274 12.66 -13.20 -8.99
N TYR A 275 12.70 -12.14 -8.16
CA TYR A 275 11.94 -12.11 -6.92
C TYR A 275 10.42 -12.11 -7.18
N ALA A 276 9.94 -11.35 -8.16
CA ALA A 276 8.53 -11.38 -8.54
C ALA A 276 8.13 -12.76 -9.10
N ALA A 277 8.96 -13.38 -9.96
CA ALA A 277 8.73 -14.72 -10.49
C ALA A 277 8.63 -15.78 -9.37
N THR A 278 9.43 -15.66 -8.30
CA THR A 278 9.35 -16.58 -7.15
C THR A 278 7.94 -16.61 -6.55
N VAL A 279 7.32 -15.45 -6.38
CA VAL A 279 5.94 -15.33 -5.87
C VAL A 279 4.93 -15.91 -6.87
N LEU A 280 5.05 -15.53 -8.14
CA LEU A 280 4.10 -15.92 -9.18
C LEU A 280 4.14 -17.43 -9.49
N ASN A 281 5.32 -18.04 -9.45
CA ASN A 281 5.48 -19.48 -9.68
C ASN A 281 4.76 -20.32 -8.63
N ARG A 282 4.52 -19.78 -7.42
CA ARG A 282 3.75 -20.47 -6.36
C ARG A 282 2.27 -20.64 -6.69
N ILE A 283 1.75 -19.83 -7.62
CA ILE A 283 0.37 -19.94 -8.12
C ILE A 283 0.29 -20.48 -9.55
N GLY A 284 1.43 -21.00 -10.08
CA GLY A 284 1.49 -21.55 -11.44
C GLY A 284 1.75 -20.51 -12.54
N GLY A 285 2.34 -19.35 -12.19
CA GLY A 285 2.63 -18.29 -13.14
C GLY A 285 1.35 -17.71 -13.75
N ILE A 286 1.34 -17.50 -15.07
CA ILE A 286 0.20 -16.93 -15.80
C ILE A 286 -1.10 -17.74 -15.62
N SER A 287 -1.02 -19.07 -15.45
CA SER A 287 -2.21 -19.89 -15.23
C SER A 287 -2.90 -19.64 -13.90
N GLY A 288 -2.21 -18.99 -12.97
CA GLY A 288 -2.75 -18.58 -11.66
C GLY A 288 -3.36 -17.18 -11.65
N ILE A 289 -3.44 -16.49 -12.78
CA ILE A 289 -4.14 -15.19 -12.87
C ILE A 289 -5.62 -15.40 -12.59
N ASP A 290 -6.14 -14.71 -11.57
CA ASP A 290 -7.58 -14.70 -11.29
C ASP A 290 -8.33 -14.04 -12.46
N PRO A 291 -9.27 -14.73 -13.12
CA PRO A 291 -10.06 -14.15 -14.22
C PRO A 291 -10.90 -12.94 -13.81
N ARG A 292 -11.15 -12.75 -12.51
CA ARG A 292 -11.87 -11.59 -11.95
C ARG A 292 -10.96 -10.62 -11.20
N GLY A 293 -9.64 -10.75 -11.34
CA GLY A 293 -8.69 -9.98 -10.55
C GLY A 293 -8.78 -8.46 -10.77
N ASN A 294 -9.20 -7.99 -11.95
CA ASN A 294 -9.46 -6.56 -12.19
C ASN A 294 -10.75 -6.04 -11.52
N THR A 295 -11.68 -6.92 -11.17
CA THR A 295 -12.98 -6.60 -10.56
C THR A 295 -13.23 -7.37 -9.26
N TRP A 296 -12.18 -7.82 -8.57
CA TRP A 296 -12.28 -8.64 -7.37
C TRP A 296 -13.22 -8.05 -6.31
N TYR A 297 -13.29 -6.72 -6.18
CA TYR A 297 -14.14 -5.99 -5.22
C TYR A 297 -15.63 -6.00 -5.58
N MET A 298 -15.99 -6.38 -6.81
CA MET A 298 -17.38 -6.50 -7.27
C MET A 298 -17.99 -7.87 -6.94
N ASN A 299 -17.19 -8.84 -6.51
CA ASN A 299 -17.69 -10.15 -6.12
C ASN A 299 -18.17 -10.15 -4.66
N THR A 300 -19.32 -9.52 -4.45
CA THR A 300 -19.88 -9.25 -3.11
C THR A 300 -20.18 -10.52 -2.33
N ASP A 301 -20.63 -11.60 -2.99
CA ASP A 301 -20.92 -12.88 -2.33
C ASP A 301 -19.65 -13.52 -1.76
N GLU A 302 -18.53 -13.49 -2.50
CA GLU A 302 -17.25 -13.99 -2.01
C GLU A 302 -16.74 -13.14 -0.85
N LEU A 303 -16.79 -11.80 -0.99
CA LEU A 303 -16.34 -10.87 0.05
C LEU A 303 -17.11 -11.01 1.35
N ASP A 304 -18.45 -11.14 1.29
CA ASP A 304 -19.29 -11.25 2.47
C ASP A 304 -19.11 -12.60 3.19
N ASN A 305 -18.71 -13.66 2.49
CA ASN A 305 -18.52 -14.99 3.03
C ASN A 305 -17.05 -15.30 3.43
N MET A 306 -16.09 -14.39 3.17
CA MET A 306 -14.70 -14.61 3.57
C MET A 306 -14.55 -14.70 5.09
N GLY A 307 -13.95 -15.80 5.56
CA GLY A 307 -13.57 -16.00 6.95
C GLY A 307 -12.41 -15.10 7.41
N SER A 308 -12.11 -15.18 8.70
CA SER A 308 -10.98 -14.44 9.28
C SER A 308 -9.67 -14.84 8.60
N GLY A 309 -8.95 -13.84 8.05
CA GLY A 309 -7.68 -14.05 7.37
C GLY A 309 -7.75 -14.79 6.03
N GLU A 310 -8.93 -15.18 5.53
CA GLU A 310 -9.09 -15.73 4.18
C GLU A 310 -8.92 -14.63 3.14
N VAL A 311 -8.50 -15.02 1.94
CA VAL A 311 -8.25 -14.13 0.79
C VAL A 311 -8.88 -14.72 -0.47
N THR A 312 -9.23 -13.86 -1.43
CA THR A 312 -9.60 -14.30 -2.78
C THR A 312 -8.38 -14.74 -3.57
N ALA A 313 -8.57 -15.35 -4.74
CA ALA A 313 -7.46 -15.75 -5.62
C ALA A 313 -6.59 -14.57 -6.08
N GLU A 314 -7.14 -13.37 -6.17
CA GLU A 314 -6.41 -12.14 -6.51
C GLU A 314 -5.61 -11.56 -5.34
N ILE A 315 -6.09 -11.71 -4.11
CA ILE A 315 -5.51 -11.05 -2.94
C ILE A 315 -4.43 -11.93 -2.31
N LEU A 316 -3.21 -11.41 -2.25
CA LEU A 316 -2.10 -12.08 -1.58
C LEU A 316 -2.08 -11.76 -0.07
N TRP A 317 -2.34 -10.51 0.29
CA TRP A 317 -2.41 -10.06 1.68
C TRP A 317 -3.41 -8.92 1.85
N ARG A 318 -4.21 -9.01 2.91
CA ARG A 318 -5.17 -7.97 3.30
C ARG A 318 -5.14 -7.71 4.80
N GLY A 319 -5.71 -6.58 5.20
CA GLY A 319 -6.06 -6.32 6.59
C GLY A 319 -7.35 -7.04 7.02
N ASN A 320 -7.70 -6.90 8.26
CA ASN A 320 -8.98 -7.36 8.77
C ASN A 320 -10.13 -6.60 8.10
N ARG A 321 -11.28 -7.24 7.99
CA ARG A 321 -12.49 -6.52 7.57
C ARG A 321 -12.83 -5.45 8.61
N THR A 322 -13.39 -4.36 8.17
CA THR A 322 -14.01 -3.39 9.06
C THR A 322 -15.18 -4.06 9.78
N ASN A 323 -15.20 -3.97 11.11
CA ASN A 323 -16.15 -4.70 11.94
C ASN A 323 -17.15 -3.79 12.66
N GLY A 324 -18.41 -4.21 12.66
CA GLY A 324 -19.40 -4.01 13.71
C GLY A 324 -19.72 -2.56 14.10
N ASP A 325 -20.19 -2.40 15.29
CA ASP A 325 -20.83 -1.18 15.79
C ASP A 325 -19.91 0.04 15.89
N ALA A 326 -18.61 -0.15 16.11
CA ALA A 326 -17.63 0.94 16.12
C ALA A 326 -17.20 1.37 14.71
N ASP A 327 -17.36 0.46 13.74
CA ASP A 327 -16.86 0.62 12.36
C ASP A 327 -17.99 0.76 11.34
N TRP A 328 -19.26 0.86 11.78
CA TRP A 328 -20.38 0.97 10.83
C TRP A 328 -20.23 2.20 9.93
N ASP A 329 -19.69 3.29 10.43
CA ASP A 329 -19.36 4.46 9.62
C ASP A 329 -18.24 4.16 8.61
N MET A 330 -17.27 3.32 8.97
CA MET A 330 -16.22 2.86 8.05
C MET A 330 -16.75 1.87 7.01
N GLY A 331 -17.72 1.02 7.35
CA GLY A 331 -18.36 0.10 6.42
C GLY A 331 -19.12 0.77 5.26
N ILE A 332 -19.24 2.08 5.27
CA ILE A 332 -19.84 2.89 4.18
C ILE A 332 -19.05 4.19 3.92
N THR A 333 -17.95 4.41 4.60
CA THR A 333 -17.19 5.67 4.46
C THR A 333 -16.68 5.85 3.04
N GLN A 334 -16.26 4.78 2.37
CA GLN A 334 -15.83 4.83 0.97
C GLN A 334 -16.96 5.34 0.06
N GLU A 335 -18.15 4.80 0.21
CA GLU A 335 -19.34 5.17 -0.57
C GLU A 335 -19.83 6.56 -0.23
N LYS A 336 -19.97 6.91 1.06
CA LYS A 336 -20.32 8.27 1.51
C LYS A 336 -19.36 9.33 0.98
N ASN A 337 -18.06 9.00 0.95
CA ASN A 337 -17.06 9.91 0.43
C ASN A 337 -17.09 10.02 -1.10
N ASN A 338 -17.37 8.94 -1.82
CA ASN A 338 -17.08 8.88 -3.25
C ASN A 338 -18.28 8.69 -4.17
N PHE A 339 -19.44 8.21 -3.69
CA PHE A 339 -20.62 8.19 -4.52
C PHE A 339 -20.96 9.59 -5.05
N PRO A 340 -21.50 9.71 -6.27
CA PRO A 340 -22.08 10.95 -6.76
C PRO A 340 -23.19 11.49 -5.81
N PRO A 341 -23.45 12.80 -5.78
CA PRO A 341 -24.51 13.40 -4.97
C PRO A 341 -25.90 12.77 -5.13
N THR A 342 -26.28 12.38 -6.35
CA THR A 342 -27.56 11.66 -6.62
C THR A 342 -27.67 10.35 -5.83
N LEU A 343 -26.55 9.76 -5.39
CA LEU A 343 -26.47 8.57 -4.54
C LEU A 343 -26.08 8.92 -3.09
N TYR A 344 -26.27 10.17 -2.68
CA TYR A 344 -25.98 10.70 -1.34
C TYR A 344 -24.51 10.67 -0.93
N GLY A 345 -23.59 10.63 -1.90
CA GLY A 345 -22.16 10.71 -1.64
C GLY A 345 -21.62 12.13 -1.76
N SER A 346 -20.35 12.30 -1.37
CA SER A 346 -19.64 13.58 -1.42
C SER A 346 -18.74 13.74 -2.65
N GLY A 347 -18.66 12.76 -3.55
CA GLY A 347 -17.89 12.81 -4.78
C GLY A 347 -16.42 13.21 -4.61
N ARG A 348 -15.74 12.76 -3.54
CA ARG A 348 -14.43 13.28 -3.11
C ARG A 348 -13.31 13.05 -4.11
N ILE A 349 -13.24 11.87 -4.72
CA ILE A 349 -12.21 11.54 -5.69
C ILE A 349 -12.80 11.72 -7.08
N ASN A 350 -12.21 12.65 -7.84
CA ASN A 350 -12.60 12.94 -9.20
C ASN A 350 -11.49 12.48 -10.16
N PRO A 351 -11.68 11.35 -10.88
CA PRO A 351 -10.77 10.92 -11.93
C PRO A 351 -10.51 12.04 -12.94
N THR A 352 -9.29 12.18 -13.43
CA THR A 352 -8.97 13.18 -14.46
C THR A 352 -9.25 12.67 -15.86
N GLN A 353 -9.36 13.58 -16.81
CA GLN A 353 -9.36 13.24 -18.23
C GLN A 353 -8.05 12.55 -18.64
N ASN A 354 -6.92 12.94 -18.01
CA ASN A 354 -5.62 12.30 -18.23
C ASN A 354 -5.65 10.79 -17.96
N LEU A 355 -6.34 10.38 -16.89
CA LEU A 355 -6.54 8.95 -16.61
C LEU A 355 -7.56 8.32 -17.59
N VAL A 356 -8.66 9.01 -17.89
CA VAL A 356 -9.65 8.50 -18.87
C VAL A 356 -9.01 8.26 -20.24
N ASP A 357 -8.12 9.15 -20.68
CA ASP A 357 -7.39 9.01 -21.94
C ASP A 357 -6.36 7.85 -21.93
N ALA A 358 -5.88 7.46 -20.75
CA ALA A 358 -4.96 6.33 -20.60
C ALA A 358 -5.61 4.97 -20.92
N PHE A 359 -6.92 4.84 -20.76
CA PHE A 359 -7.62 3.61 -21.15
C PHE A 359 -7.63 3.49 -22.67
N PRO A 360 -7.16 2.37 -23.26
CA PRO A 360 -7.19 2.16 -24.71
C PRO A 360 -8.61 1.93 -25.23
N MET A 361 -8.74 1.74 -26.52
CA MET A 361 -9.94 1.16 -27.12
C MET A 361 -10.03 -0.34 -26.83
N ALA A 362 -11.21 -0.91 -26.88
CA ALA A 362 -11.43 -2.36 -26.69
C ALA A 362 -10.61 -3.22 -27.66
N ASN A 363 -10.32 -2.71 -28.86
CA ASN A 363 -9.45 -3.35 -29.84
C ASN A 363 -7.95 -3.33 -29.49
N GLY A 364 -7.58 -2.73 -28.33
CA GLY A 364 -6.23 -2.70 -27.78
C GLY A 364 -5.38 -1.50 -28.18
N PHE A 365 -5.77 -0.70 -29.15
CA PHE A 365 -5.02 0.48 -29.56
C PHE A 365 -5.22 1.67 -28.63
N PRO A 366 -4.16 2.44 -28.28
CA PRO A 366 -4.31 3.73 -27.62
C PRO A 366 -5.24 4.66 -28.41
N ILE A 367 -5.99 5.53 -27.73
CA ILE A 367 -6.95 6.45 -28.41
C ILE A 367 -6.28 7.39 -29.42
N THR A 368 -4.99 7.61 -29.29
CA THR A 368 -4.18 8.46 -30.19
C THR A 368 -3.68 7.72 -31.43
N ASP A 369 -3.80 6.39 -31.48
CA ASP A 369 -3.36 5.59 -32.63
C ASP A 369 -4.38 5.70 -33.78
N VAL A 370 -3.89 5.74 -35.01
CA VAL A 370 -4.74 5.83 -36.20
C VAL A 370 -5.67 4.62 -36.40
N ASN A 371 -5.30 3.46 -35.84
CA ASN A 371 -6.06 2.23 -35.91
C ASN A 371 -7.02 2.06 -34.71
N SER A 372 -7.07 3.02 -33.81
CA SER A 372 -7.89 2.95 -32.60
C SER A 372 -9.38 2.95 -32.86
N GLY A 373 -9.82 3.70 -33.90
CA GLY A 373 -11.22 3.95 -34.16
C GLY A 373 -11.88 4.90 -33.13
N TYR A 374 -11.08 5.61 -32.33
CA TYR A 374 -11.59 6.57 -31.35
C TYR A 374 -12.35 7.71 -32.02
N SER A 375 -13.44 8.14 -31.36
CA SER A 375 -14.25 9.29 -31.80
C SER A 375 -14.42 10.28 -30.64
N ALA A 376 -13.95 11.52 -30.82
CA ALA A 376 -14.13 12.60 -29.85
C ALA A 376 -15.62 13.00 -29.66
N ASN A 377 -16.50 12.67 -30.63
CA ASN A 377 -17.94 12.92 -30.50
C ASN A 377 -18.66 11.82 -29.70
N ASN A 378 -18.00 10.68 -29.47
CA ASN A 378 -18.51 9.60 -28.63
C ASN A 378 -17.34 8.96 -27.87
N PRO A 379 -16.73 9.69 -26.92
CA PRO A 379 -15.44 9.38 -26.36
C PRO A 379 -15.43 8.12 -25.46
N TYR A 380 -16.58 7.64 -25.06
CA TYR A 380 -16.72 6.49 -24.17
C TYR A 380 -17.10 5.18 -24.88
N ALA A 381 -17.43 5.25 -26.18
CA ALA A 381 -17.83 4.07 -26.93
C ALA A 381 -16.63 3.18 -27.28
N ASN A 382 -16.81 1.87 -27.19
CA ASN A 382 -15.81 0.85 -27.56
C ASN A 382 -14.45 1.03 -26.86
N ARG A 383 -14.45 1.54 -25.62
CA ARG A 383 -13.26 1.70 -24.79
C ARG A 383 -12.95 0.38 -24.05
N ASP A 384 -11.76 0.29 -23.52
CA ASP A 384 -11.38 -0.72 -22.54
C ASP A 384 -12.50 -0.93 -21.51
N PRO A 385 -12.99 -2.15 -21.28
CA PRO A 385 -14.09 -2.42 -20.34
C PRO A 385 -13.85 -1.86 -18.94
N ARG A 386 -12.59 -1.83 -18.49
CA ARG A 386 -12.21 -1.27 -17.19
C ARG A 386 -12.56 0.20 -17.03
N LEU A 387 -12.68 0.98 -18.12
CA LEU A 387 -13.11 2.37 -18.02
C LEU A 387 -14.49 2.46 -17.37
N THR A 388 -15.45 1.66 -17.80
CA THR A 388 -16.80 1.63 -17.22
C THR A 388 -16.84 1.04 -15.81
N GLU A 389 -15.96 0.06 -15.53
CA GLU A 389 -15.86 -0.58 -14.23
C GLU A 389 -15.23 0.31 -13.17
N TYR A 390 -14.34 1.25 -13.55
CA TYR A 390 -13.54 2.03 -12.62
C TYR A 390 -13.97 3.48 -12.49
N ILE A 391 -14.64 4.05 -13.51
CA ILE A 391 -14.95 5.47 -13.60
C ILE A 391 -16.41 5.64 -14.04
N LEU A 392 -17.14 6.49 -13.31
CA LEU A 392 -18.44 6.98 -13.75
C LEU A 392 -18.23 8.24 -14.60
N TYR A 393 -18.70 8.20 -15.82
CA TYR A 393 -18.68 9.31 -16.77
C TYR A 393 -20.10 9.74 -17.11
N ASN A 394 -20.26 10.79 -17.88
CA ASN A 394 -21.58 11.31 -18.26
C ASN A 394 -22.46 10.23 -18.90
N GLU A 395 -23.67 10.10 -18.39
CA GLU A 395 -24.69 9.12 -18.78
C GLU A 395 -24.39 7.66 -18.40
N SER A 396 -23.39 7.41 -17.55
CA SER A 396 -23.19 6.07 -16.97
C SER A 396 -24.40 5.61 -16.17
N GLU A 397 -24.80 4.37 -16.35
CA GLU A 397 -25.78 3.71 -15.48
C GLU A 397 -25.07 3.15 -14.24
N TYR A 398 -25.51 3.54 -13.06
CA TYR A 398 -24.96 3.08 -11.80
C TYR A 398 -26.04 2.99 -10.72
N LYS A 399 -26.20 1.80 -10.11
CA LYS A 399 -27.21 1.54 -9.07
C LYS A 399 -28.62 1.94 -9.49
N GLY A 400 -28.99 1.70 -10.76
CA GLY A 400 -30.30 2.04 -11.33
C GLY A 400 -30.53 3.54 -11.50
N LYS A 401 -29.48 4.36 -11.44
CA LYS A 401 -29.51 5.78 -11.72
C LYS A 401 -28.60 6.12 -12.90
N LYS A 402 -29.03 7.09 -13.72
CA LYS A 402 -28.21 7.66 -14.77
C LYS A 402 -27.43 8.85 -14.19
N ILE A 403 -26.10 8.79 -14.21
CA ILE A 403 -25.22 9.83 -13.67
C ILE A 403 -25.00 10.89 -14.73
N ILE A 404 -25.47 12.11 -14.50
CA ILE A 404 -25.36 13.21 -15.47
C ILE A 404 -24.32 14.22 -14.98
N THR A 405 -23.13 14.18 -15.57
CA THR A 405 -22.06 15.13 -15.24
C THR A 405 -22.02 16.35 -16.17
N GLY A 406 -22.78 16.31 -17.28
CA GLY A 406 -22.90 17.40 -18.24
C GLY A 406 -23.71 18.57 -17.69
N LEU A 407 -23.51 19.76 -18.31
CA LEU A 407 -24.20 21.02 -17.96
C LEU A 407 -25.48 21.26 -18.78
N TYR A 408 -25.80 20.33 -19.65
CA TYR A 408 -26.92 20.43 -20.61
C TYR A 408 -28.29 20.06 -20.02
N ALA A 409 -28.30 19.54 -18.80
CA ALA A 409 -29.55 19.14 -18.17
C ALA A 409 -30.53 20.35 -18.15
N ASP A 410 -31.73 20.11 -18.64
CA ASP A 410 -32.83 21.05 -18.52
C ASP A 410 -33.26 21.26 -17.05
N SER A 411 -34.27 22.12 -16.82
CA SER A 411 -34.72 22.41 -15.46
C SER A 411 -35.30 21.19 -14.73
N GLU A 412 -35.67 20.12 -15.44
CA GLU A 412 -36.28 18.90 -14.91
C GLU A 412 -35.24 17.82 -14.60
N ASN A 413 -34.13 17.82 -15.37
CA ASN A 413 -33.05 16.79 -15.23
C ASN A 413 -31.77 17.33 -14.59
N LYS A 414 -31.82 18.49 -13.96
CA LYS A 414 -30.70 19.05 -13.22
C LYS A 414 -30.33 18.12 -12.06
N THR A 415 -29.20 17.45 -12.19
CA THR A 415 -28.65 16.66 -11.08
C THR A 415 -27.50 17.40 -10.42
N ASP A 416 -27.31 17.16 -9.13
CA ASP A 416 -26.17 17.70 -8.38
C ASP A 416 -24.84 17.02 -8.77
N ASP A 417 -24.91 15.99 -9.65
CA ASP A 417 -23.74 15.32 -10.20
C ASP A 417 -23.01 16.13 -11.27
N GLY A 418 -23.64 17.21 -11.79
CA GLY A 418 -23.06 18.04 -12.85
C GLY A 418 -21.77 18.75 -12.45
N LEU A 419 -20.87 18.94 -13.42
CA LEU A 419 -19.57 19.59 -13.24
C LEU A 419 -19.65 20.89 -12.42
N ASN A 420 -18.95 20.94 -11.28
CA ASN A 420 -18.85 22.11 -10.37
C ASN A 420 -20.19 22.68 -9.92
N ARG A 421 -21.24 21.88 -9.83
CA ARG A 421 -22.59 22.38 -9.57
C ARG A 421 -22.82 22.72 -8.10
N ILE A 422 -22.40 21.84 -7.19
CA ILE A 422 -22.39 22.05 -5.73
C ILE A 422 -21.05 21.62 -5.15
N GLY A 423 -20.82 21.88 -3.88
CA GLY A 423 -19.53 21.55 -3.22
C GLY A 423 -19.15 20.06 -3.19
N THR A 424 -20.12 19.16 -3.44
CA THR A 424 -19.91 17.71 -3.52
C THR A 424 -19.91 17.18 -4.96
N SER A 425 -20.07 18.06 -5.95
CA SER A 425 -20.03 17.69 -7.36
C SER A 425 -18.60 17.48 -7.85
N THR A 426 -18.47 16.72 -8.94
CA THR A 426 -17.20 16.53 -9.63
C THR A 426 -16.61 17.84 -10.15
N ARG A 427 -15.29 17.96 -10.08
CA ARG A 427 -14.51 19.05 -10.68
C ARG A 427 -13.98 18.70 -12.08
N THR A 428 -14.05 17.43 -12.46
CA THR A 428 -13.47 16.92 -13.72
C THR A 428 -14.50 16.43 -14.72
N GLY A 429 -15.75 16.22 -14.31
CA GLY A 429 -16.78 15.55 -15.11
C GLY A 429 -16.82 14.03 -14.91
N TYR A 430 -16.08 13.50 -13.95
CA TYR A 430 -15.97 12.07 -13.64
C TYR A 430 -16.11 11.82 -12.15
N TYR A 431 -16.58 10.61 -11.78
CA TYR A 431 -16.62 10.12 -10.40
C TYR A 431 -15.93 8.76 -10.29
N LEU A 432 -15.42 8.45 -9.11
CA LEU A 432 -14.86 7.15 -8.79
C LEU A 432 -15.96 6.07 -8.79
N ARG A 433 -15.67 4.91 -9.36
CA ARG A 433 -16.46 3.68 -9.23
C ARG A 433 -15.65 2.53 -8.64
N LYS A 434 -14.37 2.44 -9.01
CA LYS A 434 -13.48 1.37 -8.55
C LYS A 434 -13.42 1.30 -7.03
N LEU A 435 -13.39 0.09 -6.49
CA LEU A 435 -13.33 -0.23 -5.05
C LEU A 435 -14.58 0.17 -4.24
N LEU A 436 -15.61 0.71 -4.87
CA LEU A 436 -16.90 0.98 -4.22
C LEU A 436 -17.82 -0.23 -4.33
N ARG A 437 -18.59 -0.47 -3.27
CA ARG A 437 -19.58 -1.56 -3.21
C ARG A 437 -20.94 -1.06 -3.70
N GLU A 438 -21.41 -1.64 -4.79
CA GLU A 438 -22.71 -1.28 -5.38
C GLU A 438 -23.90 -1.71 -4.52
N ASP A 439 -23.71 -2.67 -3.63
CA ASP A 439 -24.73 -3.15 -2.69
C ASP A 439 -24.80 -2.32 -1.38
N CYS A 440 -23.91 -1.32 -1.19
CA CYS A 440 -24.07 -0.29 -0.17
C CYS A 440 -25.15 0.73 -0.54
N SER A 441 -25.79 1.37 0.44
CA SER A 441 -26.68 2.52 0.24
C SER A 441 -26.33 3.62 1.24
N ALA A 442 -25.99 4.82 0.73
CA ALA A 442 -25.75 6.01 1.53
C ALA A 442 -27.04 6.84 1.75
N ASP A 443 -28.18 6.43 1.20
CA ASP A 443 -29.47 7.08 1.41
C ASP A 443 -29.86 7.04 2.89
N PRO A 444 -30.05 8.19 3.56
CA PRO A 444 -30.42 8.22 4.98
C PRO A 444 -31.73 7.49 5.30
N SER A 445 -32.64 7.33 4.32
CA SER A 445 -33.91 6.61 4.51
C SER A 445 -33.78 5.09 4.35
N SER A 446 -32.72 4.62 3.73
CA SER A 446 -32.46 3.21 3.42
C SER A 446 -30.97 2.87 3.50
N LEU A 447 -30.32 3.30 4.58
CA LEU A 447 -28.89 3.08 4.81
C LEU A 447 -28.58 1.58 4.81
N ASN A 448 -27.58 1.17 4.02
CA ASN A 448 -27.09 -0.21 3.97
C ASN A 448 -25.56 -0.21 3.94
N THR A 449 -24.95 -0.78 4.95
CA THR A 449 -23.51 -0.84 5.13
C THR A 449 -22.97 -2.23 4.76
N LYS A 450 -21.75 -2.28 4.25
CA LYS A 450 -21.06 -3.52 3.88
C LYS A 450 -19.61 -3.48 4.33
N TYR A 451 -19.01 -4.65 4.48
CA TYR A 451 -17.62 -4.76 4.87
C TYR A 451 -16.67 -4.43 3.70
N HIS A 452 -15.61 -3.71 4.03
CA HIS A 452 -14.46 -3.53 3.16
C HIS A 452 -13.24 -4.25 3.72
N PHE A 453 -12.33 -4.60 2.82
CA PHE A 453 -11.07 -5.22 3.17
C PHE A 453 -9.91 -4.34 2.64
N PRO A 454 -9.05 -3.83 3.52
CA PRO A 454 -7.85 -3.10 3.07
C PRO A 454 -6.89 -4.08 2.41
N VAL A 455 -6.83 -4.08 1.10
CA VAL A 455 -5.89 -4.91 0.33
C VAL A 455 -4.51 -4.28 0.43
N ARG A 456 -3.54 -5.08 0.86
CA ARG A 456 -2.15 -4.67 1.05
C ARG A 456 -1.29 -5.07 -0.13
N ILE A 457 -1.46 -6.30 -0.61
CA ILE A 457 -0.77 -6.83 -1.78
C ILE A 457 -1.77 -7.69 -2.56
N ARG A 458 -1.81 -7.51 -3.87
CA ARG A 458 -2.54 -8.38 -4.81
C ARG A 458 -1.65 -8.91 -5.92
N TYR A 459 -2.01 -10.06 -6.47
CA TYR A 459 -1.16 -10.75 -7.46
C TYR A 459 -0.97 -9.94 -8.74
N THR A 460 -1.97 -9.21 -9.21
CA THR A 460 -1.81 -8.34 -10.40
C THR A 460 -0.70 -7.30 -10.22
N GLU A 461 -0.51 -6.75 -9.01
CA GLU A 461 0.62 -5.85 -8.74
C GLU A 461 1.97 -6.55 -8.95
N ILE A 462 2.09 -7.82 -8.52
CA ILE A 462 3.33 -8.59 -8.67
C ILE A 462 3.53 -9.02 -10.13
N PHE A 463 2.47 -9.37 -10.86
CA PHE A 463 2.55 -9.62 -12.31
C PHE A 463 3.08 -8.39 -13.06
N LEU A 464 2.56 -7.20 -12.74
CA LEU A 464 3.01 -5.96 -13.37
C LEU A 464 4.44 -5.58 -12.94
N ALA A 465 4.83 -5.87 -11.69
CA ALA A 465 6.22 -5.72 -11.24
C ALA A 465 7.16 -6.64 -12.01
N TYR A 466 6.77 -7.90 -12.23
CA TYR A 466 7.53 -8.83 -13.07
C TYR A 466 7.65 -8.32 -14.51
N ALA A 467 6.54 -7.93 -15.13
CA ALA A 467 6.53 -7.48 -16.52
C ALA A 467 7.45 -6.27 -16.73
N GLU A 468 7.42 -5.29 -15.81
CA GLU A 468 8.28 -4.11 -15.85
C GLU A 468 9.76 -4.49 -15.74
N ALA A 469 10.11 -5.26 -14.72
CA ALA A 469 11.48 -5.66 -14.45
C ALA A 469 12.03 -6.61 -15.54
N ALA A 470 11.24 -7.57 -16.02
CA ALA A 470 11.61 -8.52 -17.07
C ALA A 470 11.83 -7.82 -18.42
N ASN A 471 10.95 -6.87 -18.78
CA ASN A 471 11.14 -6.08 -19.99
C ASN A 471 12.44 -5.23 -19.92
N ASP A 472 12.73 -4.65 -18.77
CA ASP A 472 13.97 -3.88 -18.61
C ASP A 472 15.21 -4.76 -18.64
N ALA A 473 15.18 -5.95 -18.03
CA ALA A 473 16.29 -6.88 -17.97
C ALA A 473 16.53 -7.60 -19.30
N TRP A 474 15.48 -8.12 -19.95
CA TRP A 474 15.60 -9.11 -21.04
C TRP A 474 14.84 -8.71 -22.31
N GLY A 475 14.17 -7.56 -22.32
CA GLY A 475 13.28 -7.16 -23.41
C GLY A 475 11.91 -7.84 -23.36
N PRO A 476 11.00 -7.47 -24.30
CA PRO A 476 9.59 -7.86 -24.20
C PRO A 476 9.34 -9.37 -24.15
N THR A 477 10.08 -10.16 -24.93
CA THR A 477 9.90 -11.61 -25.10
C THR A 477 10.97 -12.44 -24.38
N GLY A 478 11.97 -11.80 -23.78
CA GLY A 478 12.96 -12.45 -22.93
C GLY A 478 12.35 -12.84 -21.58
N ASN A 479 12.74 -14.00 -21.04
CA ASN A 479 12.15 -14.54 -19.81
C ASN A 479 13.17 -14.87 -18.70
N GLY A 480 14.49 -14.69 -18.94
CA GLY A 480 15.55 -14.92 -17.94
C GLY A 480 15.55 -16.35 -17.35
N GLY A 481 15.02 -17.34 -18.07
CA GLY A 481 14.87 -18.72 -17.61
C GLY A 481 13.53 -19.01 -16.92
N ASN A 482 12.65 -18.04 -16.76
CA ASN A 482 11.27 -18.24 -16.30
C ASN A 482 10.39 -18.82 -17.42
N THR A 483 9.17 -19.26 -17.11
CA THR A 483 8.26 -19.89 -18.09
C THR A 483 7.43 -18.89 -18.91
N TYR A 484 7.53 -17.60 -18.60
CA TYR A 484 6.78 -16.51 -19.24
C TYR A 484 7.65 -15.25 -19.33
N SER A 485 7.35 -14.42 -20.30
CA SER A 485 8.00 -13.12 -20.55
C SER A 485 7.12 -11.95 -20.09
N ALA A 486 7.64 -10.72 -20.17
CA ALA A 486 6.87 -9.50 -19.97
C ALA A 486 5.66 -9.43 -20.94
N TYR A 487 5.91 -9.74 -22.22
CA TYR A 487 4.86 -9.81 -23.24
C TYR A 487 3.73 -10.79 -22.86
N ASP A 488 4.07 -12.00 -22.39
CA ASP A 488 3.07 -13.01 -22.01
C ASP A 488 2.20 -12.54 -20.84
N VAL A 489 2.80 -11.90 -19.84
CA VAL A 489 2.07 -11.33 -18.70
C VAL A 489 1.11 -10.23 -19.17
N ILE A 490 1.58 -9.27 -19.96
CA ILE A 490 0.74 -8.17 -20.45
C ILE A 490 -0.39 -8.70 -21.34
N LYS A 491 -0.11 -9.67 -22.20
CA LYS A 491 -1.13 -10.33 -23.02
C LYS A 491 -2.23 -10.97 -22.16
N ALA A 492 -1.84 -11.67 -21.10
CA ALA A 492 -2.79 -12.32 -20.20
C ALA A 492 -3.66 -11.32 -19.42
N LEU A 493 -3.05 -10.24 -18.88
CA LEU A 493 -3.79 -9.21 -18.14
C LEU A 493 -4.76 -8.43 -19.04
N ARG A 494 -4.34 -8.08 -20.26
CA ARG A 494 -5.18 -7.38 -21.24
C ARG A 494 -6.33 -8.28 -21.74
N ALA A 495 -6.05 -9.56 -22.01
CA ALA A 495 -7.08 -10.54 -22.37
C ALA A 495 -8.10 -10.74 -21.24
N ARG A 496 -7.64 -10.81 -19.97
CA ARG A 496 -8.51 -10.85 -18.79
C ARG A 496 -9.47 -9.65 -18.72
N ALA A 497 -8.96 -8.47 -19.06
CA ALA A 497 -9.73 -7.24 -19.09
C ALA A 497 -10.65 -7.10 -20.32
N GLY A 498 -10.62 -8.04 -21.26
CA GLY A 498 -11.39 -7.98 -22.51
C GLY A 498 -10.79 -7.05 -23.57
N VAL A 499 -9.52 -6.69 -23.45
CA VAL A 499 -8.82 -5.79 -24.37
C VAL A 499 -8.12 -6.60 -25.48
N GLY A 500 -8.33 -6.21 -26.73
CA GLY A 500 -7.71 -6.85 -27.90
C GLY A 500 -8.18 -8.27 -28.21
N THR A 501 -9.24 -8.75 -27.56
CA THR A 501 -9.70 -10.16 -27.68
C THR A 501 -10.20 -10.48 -29.10
N ASP A 502 -10.81 -9.52 -29.78
CA ASP A 502 -11.43 -9.74 -31.10
C ASP A 502 -10.42 -9.70 -32.26
N ASN A 503 -9.22 -9.17 -32.03
CA ASN A 503 -8.18 -8.98 -33.05
C ASN A 503 -6.82 -9.60 -32.69
N GLY A 504 -6.76 -10.42 -31.62
CA GLY A 504 -5.53 -11.04 -31.11
C GLY A 504 -4.56 -10.04 -30.48
N ASP A 505 -5.06 -8.89 -30.00
CA ASP A 505 -4.31 -7.75 -29.49
C ASP A 505 -3.26 -7.25 -30.50
N ALA A 506 -3.74 -6.81 -31.65
CA ALA A 506 -2.90 -6.39 -32.76
C ALA A 506 -1.92 -5.26 -32.38
N TYR A 507 -2.29 -4.39 -31.43
CA TYR A 507 -1.37 -3.36 -30.92
C TYR A 507 -0.19 -4.00 -30.18
N LEU A 508 -0.46 -4.89 -29.21
CA LEU A 508 0.57 -5.60 -28.45
C LEU A 508 1.49 -6.42 -29.39
N GLU A 509 0.91 -7.12 -30.38
CA GLU A 509 1.67 -7.86 -31.39
C GLU A 509 2.61 -6.94 -32.20
N SER A 510 2.17 -5.72 -32.51
CA SER A 510 2.96 -4.76 -33.29
C SER A 510 4.20 -4.25 -32.56
N ILE A 511 4.18 -4.23 -31.21
CA ILE A 511 5.27 -3.70 -30.37
C ILE A 511 6.09 -4.78 -29.66
N LYS A 512 5.80 -6.07 -29.87
CA LYS A 512 6.42 -7.17 -29.11
C LYS A 512 7.95 -7.29 -29.22
N ASN A 513 8.57 -6.60 -30.17
CA ASN A 513 10.02 -6.55 -30.31
C ASN A 513 10.61 -5.16 -30.00
N ASP A 514 9.77 -4.22 -29.53
CA ASP A 514 10.16 -2.86 -29.22
C ASP A 514 10.13 -2.68 -27.68
N LYS A 515 11.31 -2.67 -27.07
CA LYS A 515 11.47 -2.57 -25.60
C LYS A 515 10.89 -1.28 -25.04
N ASP A 516 11.06 -0.16 -25.75
CA ASP A 516 10.65 1.15 -25.25
C ASP A 516 9.11 1.28 -25.31
N LYS A 517 8.49 0.90 -26.43
CA LYS A 517 7.03 0.87 -26.52
C LYS A 517 6.40 -0.15 -25.58
N MET A 518 7.05 -1.28 -25.36
CA MET A 518 6.59 -2.23 -24.35
C MET A 518 6.69 -1.62 -22.93
N THR A 519 7.73 -0.86 -22.62
CA THR A 519 7.85 -0.14 -21.35
C THR A 519 6.70 0.85 -21.16
N GLU A 520 6.37 1.62 -22.22
CA GLU A 520 5.23 2.55 -22.18
C GLU A 520 3.91 1.80 -21.93
N LEU A 521 3.69 0.70 -22.64
CA LEU A 521 2.48 -0.12 -22.46
C LEU A 521 2.41 -0.71 -21.05
N ILE A 522 3.49 -1.29 -20.53
CA ILE A 522 3.53 -1.87 -19.17
C ILE A 522 3.21 -0.80 -18.13
N ARG A 523 3.80 0.39 -18.24
CA ARG A 523 3.53 1.51 -17.34
C ARG A 523 2.07 1.95 -17.41
N ASN A 524 1.49 1.96 -18.61
CA ASN A 524 0.09 2.30 -18.80
C ASN A 524 -0.86 1.21 -18.25
N GLU A 525 -0.57 -0.07 -18.48
CA GLU A 525 -1.34 -1.17 -17.87
C GLU A 525 -1.27 -1.12 -16.33
N ARG A 526 -0.09 -0.82 -15.77
CA ARG A 526 0.06 -0.63 -14.34
C ARG A 526 -0.75 0.58 -13.83
N ARG A 527 -0.75 1.69 -14.55
CA ARG A 527 -1.56 2.86 -14.24
C ARG A 527 -3.05 2.52 -14.19
N ILE A 528 -3.58 1.85 -15.22
CA ILE A 528 -5.00 1.47 -15.33
C ILE A 528 -5.37 0.47 -14.24
N GLU A 529 -4.63 -0.63 -14.13
CA GLU A 529 -4.94 -1.72 -13.19
C GLU A 529 -4.87 -1.28 -11.73
N LEU A 530 -3.93 -0.42 -11.38
CA LEU A 530 -3.66 -0.01 -10.00
C LEU A 530 -4.12 1.43 -9.68
N CYS A 531 -4.90 2.08 -10.57
CA CYS A 531 -5.48 3.39 -10.28
C CYS A 531 -6.33 3.33 -9.01
N PHE A 532 -6.27 4.38 -8.21
CA PHE A 532 -6.95 4.52 -6.91
C PHE A 532 -6.51 3.51 -5.84
N GLU A 533 -5.31 2.91 -6.00
CA GLU A 533 -4.70 2.01 -5.03
C GLU A 533 -3.42 2.60 -4.41
N ASN A 534 -3.27 3.92 -4.39
CA ASN A 534 -2.11 4.66 -3.84
C ASN A 534 -0.75 4.28 -4.48
N LYS A 535 -0.75 3.83 -5.74
CA LYS A 535 0.48 3.43 -6.45
C LYS A 535 1.04 4.53 -7.35
N ARG A 536 0.16 5.33 -8.00
CA ARG A 536 0.55 6.31 -9.02
C ARG A 536 1.55 7.33 -8.51
N PHE A 537 1.36 7.85 -7.28
CA PHE A 537 2.26 8.84 -6.67
C PHE A 537 3.72 8.37 -6.65
N TRP A 538 3.93 7.10 -6.29
CA TRP A 538 5.25 6.48 -6.24
C TRP A 538 5.77 6.08 -7.62
N ASP A 539 4.91 5.59 -8.50
CA ASP A 539 5.26 5.14 -9.84
C ASP A 539 5.83 6.29 -10.69
N ILE A 540 5.18 7.45 -10.73
CA ILE A 540 5.69 8.60 -11.50
C ILE A 540 7.04 9.07 -10.97
N ARG A 541 7.29 8.99 -9.67
CA ARG A 541 8.55 9.38 -9.02
C ARG A 541 9.68 8.38 -9.29
N ARG A 542 9.44 7.10 -9.04
CA ARG A 542 10.46 6.08 -9.29
C ARG A 542 10.81 5.91 -10.76
N TRP A 543 9.92 6.27 -11.68
CA TRP A 543 10.17 6.27 -13.12
C TRP A 543 10.82 7.57 -13.63
N ASN A 544 11.02 8.57 -12.78
CA ASN A 544 11.49 9.92 -13.17
C ASN A 544 10.61 10.56 -14.25
N LEU A 545 9.29 10.39 -14.16
CA LEU A 545 8.34 11.03 -15.08
C LEU A 545 8.08 12.49 -14.68
N PRO A 546 7.62 13.36 -15.61
CA PRO A 546 7.21 14.72 -15.29
C PRO A 546 6.16 14.75 -14.17
N LEU A 547 6.37 15.64 -13.19
CA LEU A 547 5.49 15.76 -12.00
C LEU A 547 4.36 16.77 -12.19
N ASN A 548 4.50 17.70 -13.16
CA ASN A 548 3.64 18.87 -13.34
C ASN A 548 2.67 18.75 -14.52
N GLU A 549 2.19 17.55 -14.80
CA GLU A 549 1.15 17.38 -15.77
C GLU A 549 -0.15 18.01 -15.26
N THR A 550 -0.73 18.95 -16.04
CA THR A 550 -1.98 19.61 -15.70
C THR A 550 -3.10 18.57 -15.59
N ALA A 551 -3.78 18.52 -14.45
CA ALA A 551 -4.97 17.70 -14.27
C ALA A 551 -6.13 18.29 -15.07
N LYS A 552 -6.63 17.53 -16.03
CA LYS A 552 -7.69 17.93 -16.96
C LYS A 552 -9.03 17.29 -16.59
N GLY A 553 -10.08 17.93 -17.03
CA GLY A 553 -11.45 17.42 -17.00
C GLY A 553 -12.17 17.63 -18.32
N VAL A 554 -13.44 17.27 -18.35
CA VAL A 554 -14.32 17.48 -19.51
C VAL A 554 -15.55 18.28 -19.10
N ARG A 555 -15.85 19.32 -19.85
CA ARG A 555 -17.10 20.05 -19.81
C ARG A 555 -17.98 19.59 -20.96
N ILE A 556 -19.21 19.19 -20.64
CA ILE A 556 -20.13 18.60 -21.60
C ILE A 556 -21.37 19.50 -21.69
N GLU A 557 -21.70 19.96 -22.88
CA GLU A 557 -22.81 20.87 -23.16
C GLU A 557 -23.68 20.35 -24.30
N GLN A 558 -24.94 20.77 -24.34
CA GLN A 558 -25.83 20.45 -25.45
C GLN A 558 -25.49 21.34 -26.66
N GLY A 559 -25.13 20.71 -27.76
CA GLY A 559 -25.01 21.36 -29.06
C GLY A 559 -26.19 21.08 -29.98
N ASN A 560 -26.15 21.65 -31.16
CA ASN A 560 -27.23 21.48 -32.17
C ASN A 560 -27.34 20.04 -32.71
N ASN A 561 -26.22 19.30 -32.73
CA ASN A 561 -26.13 17.97 -33.32
C ASN A 561 -25.71 16.87 -32.31
N GLY A 562 -25.94 17.11 -31.03
CA GLY A 562 -25.53 16.19 -29.95
C GLY A 562 -24.68 16.87 -28.89
N LEU A 563 -24.05 16.07 -28.02
CA LEU A 563 -23.22 16.58 -26.93
C LEU A 563 -21.88 17.10 -27.46
N ILE A 564 -21.41 18.20 -26.90
CA ILE A 564 -20.09 18.78 -27.15
C ILE A 564 -19.22 18.53 -25.93
N TYR A 565 -18.08 17.89 -26.14
CA TYR A 565 -17.09 17.58 -25.12
C TYR A 565 -15.90 18.53 -25.25
N THR A 566 -15.70 19.38 -24.24
CA THR A 566 -14.62 20.38 -24.22
C THR A 566 -13.66 20.05 -23.09
N LEU A 567 -12.39 19.86 -23.40
CA LEU A 567 -11.34 19.69 -22.40
C LEU A 567 -11.16 20.97 -21.60
N ILE A 568 -11.01 20.83 -20.28
CA ILE A 568 -10.75 21.94 -19.36
C ILE A 568 -9.55 21.63 -18.48
N ASP A 569 -8.79 22.67 -18.14
CA ASP A 569 -7.76 22.58 -17.11
C ASP A 569 -8.43 22.73 -15.73
N VAL A 570 -8.20 21.77 -14.84
CA VAL A 570 -8.81 21.71 -13.51
C VAL A 570 -7.83 22.16 -12.43
N GLU A 571 -6.64 21.59 -12.44
CA GLU A 571 -5.55 21.94 -11.51
C GLU A 571 -4.20 21.91 -12.20
N ILE A 572 -3.42 22.96 -12.01
CA ILE A 572 -2.01 23.02 -12.41
C ILE A 572 -1.20 22.47 -11.25
N ARG A 573 -0.46 21.37 -11.47
CA ARG A 573 0.46 20.83 -10.46
C ARG A 573 1.65 21.75 -10.29
N ASN A 574 2.18 21.82 -9.07
CA ASN A 574 3.29 22.73 -8.73
C ASN A 574 4.34 21.98 -7.89
N TYR A 575 4.96 21.00 -8.53
CA TYR A 575 6.10 20.28 -7.97
C TYR A 575 7.40 20.85 -8.55
N GLN A 576 8.47 20.78 -7.79
CA GLN A 576 9.81 21.05 -8.29
C GLN A 576 10.46 19.73 -8.74
N ASP A 577 11.44 19.79 -9.63
CA ASP A 577 12.10 18.59 -10.18
C ASP A 577 12.73 17.70 -9.10
N TYR A 578 13.24 18.28 -8.01
CA TYR A 578 13.80 17.51 -6.89
C TYR A 578 12.74 16.72 -6.10
N MET A 579 11.46 17.03 -6.26
CA MET A 579 10.36 16.37 -5.53
C MET A 579 10.02 14.96 -6.04
N HIS A 580 10.88 14.37 -6.87
CA HIS A 580 10.90 12.92 -7.07
C HIS A 580 11.26 12.17 -5.78
N TYR A 581 11.99 12.82 -4.87
CA TYR A 581 12.40 12.29 -3.58
C TYR A 581 11.76 13.11 -2.47
N GLY A 582 11.26 12.46 -1.41
CA GLY A 582 10.68 13.17 -0.27
C GLY A 582 11.75 13.74 0.66
N PRO A 583 11.42 14.76 1.46
CA PRO A 583 12.37 15.38 2.38
C PRO A 583 12.63 14.54 3.64
N ILE A 584 13.81 14.70 4.23
CA ILE A 584 13.98 14.41 5.66
C ILE A 584 13.18 15.46 6.44
N PRO A 585 12.41 15.08 7.48
CA PRO A 585 11.60 16.03 8.22
C PRO A 585 12.44 17.17 8.82
N TYR A 586 11.96 18.40 8.68
CA TYR A 586 12.67 19.58 9.18
C TYR A 586 12.97 19.50 10.67
N SER A 587 12.05 18.97 11.46
CA SER A 587 12.23 18.75 12.90
C SER A 587 13.40 17.83 13.24
N GLU A 588 13.70 16.86 12.39
CA GLU A 588 14.84 15.94 12.59
C GLU A 588 16.16 16.61 12.18
N MET A 589 16.14 17.38 11.09
CA MET A 589 17.30 18.18 10.68
C MET A 589 17.74 19.22 11.73
N LEU A 590 16.79 19.71 12.54
CA LEU A 590 17.09 20.62 13.67
C LEU A 590 17.71 19.92 14.89
N LYS A 591 17.47 18.62 15.05
CA LYS A 591 17.95 17.83 16.19
C LYS A 591 19.33 17.23 15.95
N TRP A 592 19.64 16.85 14.70
CA TRP A 592 20.73 15.94 14.38
C TRP A 592 21.60 16.47 13.26
N ASP A 593 22.83 16.89 13.59
CA ASP A 593 23.78 17.50 12.65
C ASP A 593 24.35 16.52 11.62
N ASN A 594 24.31 15.20 11.90
CA ASN A 594 24.79 14.16 10.99
C ASN A 594 23.75 13.79 9.90
N LEU A 595 22.52 14.29 9.99
CA LEU A 595 21.54 14.08 8.94
C LEU A 595 21.79 15.03 7.76
N GLN A 596 21.83 14.48 6.57
CA GLN A 596 21.90 15.24 5.31
C GLN A 596 20.52 15.28 4.65
N GLN A 597 20.12 16.43 4.13
CA GLN A 597 18.86 16.59 3.41
C GLN A 597 19.00 16.09 1.97
N ASN A 598 17.90 15.63 1.37
CA ASN A 598 17.82 15.39 -0.05
C ASN A 598 17.94 16.71 -0.83
N LYS A 599 18.57 16.65 -2.03
CA LYS A 599 18.82 17.82 -2.87
C LYS A 599 17.54 18.61 -3.12
N GLY A 600 17.62 19.92 -2.88
CA GLY A 600 16.55 20.87 -3.18
C GLY A 600 15.57 21.16 -2.05
N TRP A 601 15.58 20.37 -0.96
CA TRP A 601 14.70 20.56 0.21
C TRP A 601 15.27 21.52 1.26
#